data_6f56b348557ae9d079f895b7c32239c2
#
_entry.id   6f56b348557ae9d079f895b7c32239c2
#
_cell.length_a   1.000
_cell.length_b   1.000
_cell.length_c   1.000
_cell.angle_alpha   90.00
_cell.angle_beta   90.00
_cell.angle_gamma   90.00
#
_symmetry.space_group_name_H-M   'P 1'
#
loop_
_entity.id
_entity.type
_entity.pdbx_description
1 polymer ?
#
loop_
_entity_poly.entity_id
_entity_poly.type
_entity_poly.pdbx_seq_one_letter_code
_entity_poly.pdbx_strand_id
1 'polypeptide(L)'
;MIVENHMQQLVARYPDLEICTPDIIAAFQLCAEAFHTGRKMLLCGNGGSASDCDHIAGELMKGFLSRRPVPLSFRGSLIQEWDEREGDYLADHLQQALPAISLTNHAALITAYANDVDPEMIFAQQVYGYGKKGDVLLALSTSGNSSNVLRAVQTARAIGMSTIGLTGKQGGRLKELCDVTISVPWERTPDIQERHLPIYHILCTMLEREFFG
;
A
#
# COMPACT_ATOMS: atom_id res chain seq x y z
N MET A 1 11.21 15.27 12.81
CA MET A 1 12.49 15.34 12.05
C MET A 1 12.49 14.46 10.79
N ILE A 2 12.32 13.12 10.87
CA ILE A 2 12.39 12.26 9.65
C ILE A 2 11.25 12.57 8.68
N VAL A 3 10.01 12.54 9.14
CA VAL A 3 8.81 12.80 8.31
C VAL A 3 8.85 14.22 7.71
N GLU A 4 9.19 15.22 8.49
CA GLU A 4 9.29 16.62 8.04
C GLU A 4 10.30 16.79 6.91
N ASN A 5 11.48 16.17 7.01
CA ASN A 5 12.50 16.23 5.96
C ASN A 5 12.00 15.58 4.65
N HIS A 6 11.30 14.45 4.73
CA HIS A 6 10.72 13.79 3.55
C HIS A 6 9.63 14.65 2.89
N MET A 7 8.78 15.31 3.70
CA MET A 7 7.76 16.22 3.17
C MET A 7 8.40 17.45 2.51
N GLN A 8 9.44 18.04 3.09
CA GLN A 8 10.19 19.12 2.48
C GLN A 8 10.80 18.71 1.13
N GLN A 9 11.38 17.52 1.03
CA GLN A 9 11.93 17.00 -0.22
C GLN A 9 10.83 16.76 -1.27
N LEU A 10 9.67 16.24 -0.87
CA LEU A 10 8.53 16.06 -1.76
C LEU A 10 8.06 17.40 -2.32
N VAL A 11 7.80 18.38 -1.45
CA VAL A 11 7.30 19.70 -1.84
C VAL A 11 8.33 20.47 -2.66
N ALA A 12 9.62 20.38 -2.36
CA ALA A 12 10.67 21.01 -3.15
C ALA A 12 10.68 20.50 -4.62
N ARG A 13 10.36 19.22 -4.83
CA ARG A 13 10.33 18.58 -6.15
C ARG A 13 8.95 18.68 -6.83
N TYR A 14 7.88 18.66 -6.03
CA TYR A 14 6.48 18.70 -6.48
C TYR A 14 5.70 19.71 -5.64
N PRO A 15 5.85 21.02 -5.90
CA PRO A 15 5.23 22.07 -5.07
C PRO A 15 3.69 22.01 -5.03
N ASP A 16 3.08 21.50 -6.10
CA ASP A 16 1.64 21.26 -6.19
C ASP A 16 1.10 20.22 -5.20
N LEU A 17 1.97 19.37 -4.62
CA LEU A 17 1.61 18.38 -3.60
C LEU A 17 1.70 18.92 -2.16
N GLU A 18 2.08 20.17 -1.94
CA GLU A 18 2.13 20.77 -0.60
C GLU A 18 0.79 20.63 0.14
N ILE A 19 -0.31 20.83 -0.58
CA ILE A 19 -1.67 20.71 -0.04
C ILE A 19 -2.01 19.28 0.45
N CYS A 20 -1.32 18.25 -0.05
CA CYS A 20 -1.53 16.87 0.32
C CYS A 20 -0.71 16.44 1.56
N THR A 21 0.23 17.26 2.02
CA THR A 21 1.16 16.91 3.10
C THR A 21 0.48 16.42 4.38
N PRO A 22 -0.58 17.06 4.90
CA PRO A 22 -1.26 16.57 6.11
C PRO A 22 -1.84 15.16 5.93
N ASP A 23 -2.47 14.90 4.79
CA ASP A 23 -3.09 13.61 4.50
C ASP A 23 -2.03 12.52 4.25
N ILE A 24 -0.90 12.86 3.63
CA ILE A 24 0.24 11.94 3.45
C ILE A 24 0.81 11.54 4.82
N ILE A 25 0.97 12.47 5.74
CA ILE A 25 1.45 12.19 7.11
C ILE A 25 0.45 11.31 7.86
N ALA A 26 -0.84 11.60 7.77
CA ALA A 26 -1.88 10.79 8.39
C ALA A 26 -1.93 9.36 7.82
N ALA A 27 -1.79 9.21 6.50
CA ALA A 27 -1.69 7.92 5.84
C ALA A 27 -0.45 7.13 6.30
N PHE A 28 0.71 7.79 6.40
CA PHE A 28 1.92 7.18 6.96
C PHE A 28 1.70 6.66 8.38
N GLN A 29 1.06 7.44 9.24
CA GLN A 29 0.80 7.04 10.63
C GLN A 29 -0.08 5.79 10.72
N LEU A 30 -1.16 5.71 9.91
CA LEU A 30 -2.01 4.50 9.85
C LEU A 30 -1.23 3.27 9.40
N CYS A 31 -0.38 3.41 8.37
CA CYS A 31 0.44 2.33 7.88
C CYS A 31 1.48 1.88 8.91
N ALA A 32 2.17 2.83 9.55
CA ALA A 32 3.19 2.55 10.57
C ALA A 32 2.58 1.82 11.77
N GLU A 33 1.42 2.28 12.27
CA GLU A 33 0.70 1.62 13.38
C GLU A 33 0.33 0.17 13.02
N ALA A 34 -0.19 -0.06 11.82
CA ALA A 34 -0.52 -1.40 11.36
C ALA A 34 0.72 -2.31 11.32
N PHE A 35 1.82 -1.87 10.72
CA PHE A 35 3.04 -2.68 10.65
C PHE A 35 3.70 -2.90 12.01
N HIS A 36 3.71 -1.90 12.92
CA HIS A 36 4.21 -2.08 14.29
C HIS A 36 3.42 -3.13 15.08
N THR A 37 2.14 -3.32 14.76
CA THR A 37 1.29 -4.34 15.38
C THR A 37 1.24 -5.66 14.60
N GLY A 38 2.17 -5.87 13.65
CA GLY A 38 2.27 -7.10 12.86
C GLY A 38 1.11 -7.30 11.88
N ARG A 39 0.49 -6.21 11.45
CA ARG A 39 -0.58 -6.21 10.44
C ARG A 39 0.01 -6.02 9.04
N LYS A 40 -0.87 -6.10 8.04
CA LYS A 40 -0.49 -6.01 6.63
C LYS A 40 -1.26 -4.91 5.90
N MET A 41 -0.78 -4.57 4.72
CA MET A 41 -1.46 -3.69 3.79
C MET A 41 -2.09 -4.50 2.65
N LEU A 42 -3.34 -4.21 2.32
CA LEU A 42 -4.00 -4.64 1.09
C LEU A 42 -4.13 -3.45 0.15
N LEU A 43 -3.99 -3.67 -1.16
CA LEU A 43 -4.03 -2.61 -2.16
C LEU A 43 -5.02 -2.97 -3.28
N CYS A 44 -5.85 -2.02 -3.68
CA CYS A 44 -6.76 -2.20 -4.81
C CYS A 44 -6.86 -0.95 -5.69
N GLY A 45 -7.04 -1.17 -6.99
CA GLY A 45 -7.17 -0.13 -8.00
C GLY A 45 -7.37 -0.73 -9.38
N ASN A 46 -7.74 0.09 -10.36
CA ASN A 46 -8.02 -0.35 -11.72
C ASN A 46 -7.05 0.26 -12.72
N GLY A 47 -6.74 -0.42 -13.82
CA GLY A 47 -5.90 0.10 -14.90
C GLY A 47 -4.52 0.53 -14.42
N GLY A 48 -4.13 1.80 -14.65
CA GLY A 48 -2.86 2.36 -14.17
C GLY A 48 -2.73 2.30 -12.64
N SER A 49 -3.82 2.54 -11.91
CA SER A 49 -3.83 2.38 -10.45
C SER A 49 -3.64 0.93 -9.99
N ALA A 50 -3.97 -0.08 -10.81
CA ALA A 50 -3.62 -1.47 -10.51
C ALA A 50 -2.10 -1.69 -10.60
N SER A 51 -1.46 -1.12 -11.62
CA SER A 51 0.01 -1.15 -11.74
C SER A 51 0.70 -0.43 -10.57
N ASP A 52 0.13 0.67 -10.10
CA ASP A 52 0.61 1.36 -8.90
C ASP A 52 0.50 0.47 -7.65
N CYS A 53 -0.61 -0.28 -7.49
CA CYS A 53 -0.77 -1.24 -6.39
C CYS A 53 0.34 -2.31 -6.38
N ASP A 54 0.66 -2.85 -7.56
CA ASP A 54 1.72 -3.84 -7.72
C ASP A 54 3.10 -3.25 -7.41
N HIS A 55 3.35 -2.03 -7.87
CA HIS A 55 4.58 -1.30 -7.59
C HIS A 55 4.75 -1.06 -6.08
N ILE A 56 3.74 -0.51 -5.41
CA ILE A 56 3.76 -0.30 -3.95
C ILE A 56 4.03 -1.60 -3.20
N ALA A 57 3.33 -2.68 -3.55
CA ALA A 57 3.53 -3.99 -2.93
C ALA A 57 4.98 -4.47 -3.11
N GLY A 58 5.55 -4.31 -4.30
CA GLY A 58 6.94 -4.65 -4.60
C GLY A 58 7.93 -3.88 -3.73
N GLU A 59 7.75 -2.55 -3.56
CA GLU A 59 8.65 -1.71 -2.75
C GLU A 59 8.54 -1.99 -1.24
N LEU A 60 7.37 -2.40 -0.76
CA LEU A 60 7.19 -2.77 0.65
C LEU A 60 7.76 -4.17 0.95
N MET A 61 7.67 -5.11 0.01
CA MET A 61 8.05 -6.52 0.19
C MET A 61 9.55 -6.78 0.06
N LYS A 62 10.35 -5.81 -0.40
CA LYS A 62 11.83 -5.89 -0.50
C LYS A 62 12.44 -4.54 -0.13
N GLY A 63 13.78 -4.46 -0.07
CA GLY A 63 14.49 -3.19 0.04
C GLY A 63 14.18 -2.25 -1.13
N PHE A 64 13.77 -1.02 -0.81
CA PHE A 64 13.50 0.04 -1.79
C PHE A 64 14.74 0.93 -2.01
N LEU A 65 15.14 1.66 -0.99
CA LEU A 65 16.33 2.52 -1.02
C LEU A 65 17.49 1.95 -0.20
N SER A 66 17.21 1.03 0.71
CA SER A 66 18.19 0.43 1.59
C SER A 66 18.13 -1.10 1.55
N ARG A 67 19.23 -1.75 1.89
CA ARG A 67 19.24 -3.19 2.15
C ARG A 67 18.48 -3.48 3.44
N ARG A 68 17.70 -4.57 3.43
CA ARG A 68 16.95 -5.06 4.60
C ARG A 68 17.37 -6.49 4.92
N PRO A 69 18.61 -6.73 5.41
CA PRO A 69 19.07 -8.09 5.70
C PRO A 69 18.16 -8.74 6.74
N VAL A 70 17.95 -10.04 6.62
CA VAL A 70 17.19 -10.79 7.63
C VAL A 70 17.87 -10.75 8.99
N PRO A 71 17.14 -10.81 10.12
CA PRO A 71 17.70 -10.82 11.46
C PRO A 71 18.67 -11.99 11.67
N LEU A 72 19.70 -11.78 12.48
CA LEU A 72 20.68 -12.84 12.82
C LEU A 72 20.01 -14.08 13.45
N SER A 73 18.93 -13.88 14.22
CA SER A 73 18.15 -14.98 14.79
C SER A 73 17.50 -15.84 13.70
N PHE A 74 16.98 -15.23 12.63
CA PHE A 74 16.40 -15.98 11.52
C PHE A 74 17.47 -16.68 10.68
N ARG A 75 18.65 -16.03 10.45
CA ARG A 75 19.80 -16.69 9.85
C ARG A 75 20.20 -17.95 10.65
N GLY A 76 20.27 -17.87 11.98
CA GLY A 76 20.56 -19.00 12.86
C GLY A 76 19.53 -20.13 12.70
N SER A 77 18.24 -19.80 12.59
CA SER A 77 17.18 -20.79 12.33
C SER A 77 17.33 -21.49 10.98
N LEU A 78 17.75 -20.75 9.94
CA LEU A 78 17.99 -21.31 8.60
C LEU A 78 19.17 -22.30 8.62
N ILE A 79 20.28 -21.95 9.30
CA ILE A 79 21.45 -22.80 9.45
C ILE A 79 21.10 -24.07 10.26
N GLN A 80 20.29 -23.93 11.31
CA GLN A 80 19.87 -25.07 12.13
C GLN A 80 18.95 -26.04 11.36
N GLU A 81 18.07 -25.53 10.51
CA GLU A 81 17.10 -26.33 9.73
C GLU A 81 17.76 -27.08 8.56
N TRP A 82 18.75 -26.43 7.92
CA TRP A 82 19.39 -26.96 6.71
C TRP A 82 20.85 -27.36 6.99
N ASP A 83 21.78 -26.49 6.71
CA ASP A 83 23.20 -26.51 7.02
C ASP A 83 23.77 -25.09 6.90
N GLU A 84 25.05 -24.91 7.25
CA GLU A 84 25.70 -23.59 7.23
C GLU A 84 25.71 -22.96 5.82
N ARG A 85 26.00 -23.75 4.79
CA ARG A 85 26.10 -23.27 3.40
C ARG A 85 24.74 -22.83 2.87
N GLU A 86 23.72 -23.65 3.01
CA GLU A 86 22.38 -23.38 2.49
C GLU A 86 21.68 -22.30 3.33
N GLY A 87 21.83 -22.36 4.65
CA GLY A 87 21.27 -21.36 5.57
C GLY A 87 21.85 -19.97 5.33
N ASP A 88 23.15 -19.84 5.11
CA ASP A 88 23.79 -18.59 4.75
C ASP A 88 23.36 -18.10 3.38
N TYR A 89 23.27 -18.98 2.37
CA TYR A 89 22.79 -18.61 1.05
C TYR A 89 21.37 -18.02 1.09
N LEU A 90 20.46 -18.66 1.81
CA LEU A 90 19.10 -18.18 1.98
C LEU A 90 19.08 -16.84 2.73
N ALA A 91 19.80 -16.71 3.81
CA ALA A 91 19.85 -15.49 4.60
C ALA A 91 20.44 -14.28 3.84
N ASP A 92 21.40 -14.52 2.97
CA ASP A 92 22.07 -13.47 2.16
C ASP A 92 21.19 -12.98 1.00
N HIS A 93 20.20 -13.80 0.56
CA HIS A 93 19.32 -13.48 -0.57
C HIS A 93 17.89 -13.12 -0.14
N LEU A 94 17.49 -13.40 1.10
CA LEU A 94 16.23 -12.93 1.67
C LEU A 94 16.36 -11.52 2.24
N GLN A 95 15.25 -10.82 2.26
CA GLN A 95 15.16 -9.46 2.82
C GLN A 95 13.97 -9.35 3.77
N GLN A 96 14.08 -8.52 4.80
CA GLN A 96 12.93 -8.16 5.62
C GLN A 96 11.89 -7.41 4.79
N ALA A 97 10.62 -7.67 5.06
CA ALA A 97 9.49 -7.13 4.32
C ALA A 97 8.47 -6.47 5.24
N LEU A 98 7.77 -5.49 4.71
CA LEU A 98 6.50 -4.99 5.25
C LEU A 98 5.38 -5.71 4.48
N PRO A 99 4.54 -6.52 5.15
CA PRO A 99 3.58 -7.38 4.45
C PRO A 99 2.56 -6.57 3.65
N ALA A 100 2.61 -6.64 2.33
CA ALA A 100 1.72 -5.94 1.41
C ALA A 100 1.22 -6.88 0.30
N ILE A 101 -0.07 -6.84 0.01
CA ILE A 101 -0.71 -7.68 -1.00
C ILE A 101 -1.50 -6.81 -1.98
N SER A 102 -1.10 -6.81 -3.25
CA SER A 102 -1.91 -6.25 -4.31
C SER A 102 -3.04 -7.23 -4.67
N LEU A 103 -4.28 -6.74 -4.63
CA LEU A 103 -5.48 -7.52 -4.95
C LEU A 103 -5.75 -7.58 -6.45
N THR A 104 -4.84 -7.06 -7.29
CA THR A 104 -5.02 -6.92 -8.74
C THR A 104 -4.49 -8.12 -9.52
N ASN A 105 -3.72 -9.01 -8.90
CA ASN A 105 -2.98 -10.07 -9.58
C ASN A 105 -3.62 -11.47 -9.51
N HIS A 106 -4.76 -11.63 -8.85
CA HIS A 106 -5.45 -12.91 -8.76
C HIS A 106 -6.33 -13.18 -10.00
N ALA A 107 -5.72 -13.34 -11.16
CA ALA A 107 -6.45 -13.45 -12.44
C ALA A 107 -7.58 -14.48 -12.41
N ALA A 108 -7.36 -15.67 -11.88
CA ALA A 108 -8.38 -16.71 -11.80
C ALA A 108 -9.55 -16.30 -10.90
N LEU A 109 -9.28 -15.76 -9.72
CA LEU A 109 -10.33 -15.29 -8.79
C LEU A 109 -11.08 -14.10 -9.39
N ILE A 110 -10.37 -13.11 -9.93
CA ILE A 110 -10.97 -11.91 -10.51
C ILE A 110 -11.92 -12.28 -11.65
N THR A 111 -11.47 -13.12 -12.58
CA THR A 111 -12.27 -13.49 -13.75
C THR A 111 -13.46 -14.40 -13.39
N ALA A 112 -13.26 -15.39 -12.51
CA ALA A 112 -14.33 -16.25 -12.05
C ALA A 112 -15.38 -15.45 -11.27
N TYR A 113 -14.94 -14.62 -10.31
CA TYR A 113 -15.88 -13.88 -9.46
C TYR A 113 -16.65 -12.82 -10.26
N ALA A 114 -16.01 -12.18 -11.23
CA ALA A 114 -16.66 -11.22 -12.13
C ALA A 114 -17.73 -11.89 -13.01
N ASN A 115 -17.50 -13.14 -13.43
CA ASN A 115 -18.43 -13.90 -14.27
C ASN A 115 -19.57 -14.54 -13.46
N ASP A 116 -19.25 -15.13 -12.32
CA ASP A 116 -20.16 -16.00 -11.57
C ASP A 116 -21.00 -15.25 -10.53
N VAL A 117 -20.51 -14.08 -10.07
CA VAL A 117 -21.14 -13.32 -8.97
C VAL A 117 -21.38 -11.86 -9.37
N ASP A 118 -20.34 -11.01 -9.32
CA ASP A 118 -20.44 -9.58 -9.60
C ASP A 118 -19.06 -8.96 -9.81
N PRO A 119 -18.81 -8.28 -10.96
CA PRO A 119 -17.53 -7.60 -11.22
C PRO A 119 -17.23 -6.45 -10.25
N GLU A 120 -18.24 -5.86 -9.62
CA GLU A 120 -18.00 -4.83 -8.59
C GLU A 120 -17.47 -5.40 -7.27
N MET A 121 -17.55 -6.70 -7.06
CA MET A 121 -17.17 -7.36 -5.81
C MET A 121 -15.78 -8.01 -5.82
N ILE A 122 -15.04 -7.96 -6.92
CA ILE A 122 -13.75 -8.65 -7.10
C ILE A 122 -12.69 -8.30 -6.04
N PHE A 123 -12.62 -7.02 -5.64
CA PHE A 123 -11.71 -6.59 -4.57
C PHE A 123 -12.33 -6.80 -3.19
N ALA A 124 -13.62 -6.55 -3.04
CA ALA A 124 -14.34 -6.76 -1.78
C ALA A 124 -14.24 -8.21 -1.29
N GLN A 125 -14.38 -9.19 -2.20
CA GLN A 125 -14.20 -10.60 -1.88
C GLN A 125 -12.80 -10.91 -1.36
N GLN A 126 -11.77 -10.33 -1.98
CA GLN A 126 -10.39 -10.54 -1.55
C GLN A 126 -10.11 -9.83 -0.20
N VAL A 127 -10.66 -8.62 0.01
CA VAL A 127 -10.61 -7.94 1.31
C VAL A 127 -11.28 -8.79 2.39
N TYR A 128 -12.43 -9.40 2.12
CA TYR A 128 -13.09 -10.31 3.05
C TYR A 128 -12.25 -11.55 3.36
N GLY A 129 -11.59 -12.12 2.36
CA GLY A 129 -10.77 -13.32 2.51
C GLY A 129 -9.43 -13.09 3.23
N TYR A 130 -8.75 -11.97 2.96
CA TYR A 130 -7.41 -11.68 3.48
C TYR A 130 -7.39 -10.70 4.65
N GLY A 131 -8.37 -9.80 4.71
CA GLY A 131 -8.38 -8.69 5.66
C GLY A 131 -8.66 -9.15 7.09
N LYS A 132 -7.99 -8.51 8.03
CA LYS A 132 -8.20 -8.68 9.47
C LYS A 132 -8.30 -7.31 10.14
N LYS A 133 -8.96 -7.26 11.27
CA LYS A 133 -9.01 -6.04 12.09
C LYS A 133 -7.60 -5.50 12.36
N GLY A 134 -7.41 -4.22 12.11
CA GLY A 134 -6.13 -3.51 12.27
C GLY A 134 -5.23 -3.54 11.04
N ASP A 135 -5.54 -4.31 9.98
CA ASP A 135 -4.87 -4.18 8.68
C ASP A 135 -5.23 -2.83 8.03
N VAL A 136 -4.48 -2.44 6.99
CA VAL A 136 -4.74 -1.24 6.18
C VAL A 136 -5.18 -1.63 4.78
N LEU A 137 -6.21 -0.97 4.26
CA LEU A 137 -6.54 -0.97 2.83
C LEU A 137 -6.13 0.37 2.21
N LEU A 138 -5.23 0.34 1.22
CA LEU A 138 -4.92 1.48 0.36
C LEU A 138 -5.70 1.32 -0.96
N ALA A 139 -6.65 2.21 -1.19
CA ALA A 139 -7.61 2.19 -2.28
C ALA A 139 -7.30 3.30 -3.28
N LEU A 140 -6.90 2.94 -4.51
CA LEU A 140 -6.53 3.87 -5.57
C LEU A 140 -7.66 4.01 -6.59
N SER A 141 -8.15 5.24 -6.77
CA SER A 141 -9.13 5.56 -7.82
C SER A 141 -9.02 7.03 -8.21
N THR A 142 -8.62 7.33 -9.44
CA THR A 142 -8.45 8.71 -9.93
C THR A 142 -9.73 9.54 -9.82
N SER A 143 -10.90 8.94 -10.05
CA SER A 143 -12.20 9.59 -9.87
C SER A 143 -12.73 9.54 -8.42
N GLY A 144 -12.18 8.66 -7.59
CA GLY A 144 -12.71 8.34 -6.27
C GLY A 144 -14.08 7.65 -6.28
N ASN A 145 -14.54 7.14 -7.44
CA ASN A 145 -15.90 6.62 -7.62
C ASN A 145 -15.98 5.22 -8.25
N SER A 146 -14.86 4.53 -8.43
CA SER A 146 -14.84 3.16 -8.99
C SER A 146 -15.61 2.20 -8.07
N SER A 147 -16.70 1.62 -8.53
CA SER A 147 -17.62 0.81 -7.71
C SER A 147 -16.90 -0.33 -6.99
N ASN A 148 -16.09 -1.10 -7.68
CA ASN A 148 -15.34 -2.21 -7.09
C ASN A 148 -14.35 -1.77 -5.99
N VAL A 149 -13.73 -0.60 -6.14
CA VAL A 149 -12.85 -0.01 -5.11
C VAL A 149 -13.69 0.45 -3.90
N LEU A 150 -14.83 1.09 -4.13
CA LEU A 150 -15.73 1.50 -3.05
C LEU A 150 -16.27 0.29 -2.26
N ARG A 151 -16.62 -0.82 -2.93
CA ARG A 151 -17.04 -2.06 -2.25
C ARG A 151 -15.92 -2.63 -1.38
N ALA A 152 -14.66 -2.59 -1.85
CA ALA A 152 -13.51 -2.99 -1.06
C ALA A 152 -13.36 -2.14 0.22
N VAL A 153 -13.48 -0.82 0.12
CA VAL A 153 -13.43 0.09 1.28
C VAL A 153 -14.58 -0.18 2.27
N GLN A 154 -15.80 -0.37 1.77
CA GLN A 154 -16.95 -0.71 2.62
C GLN A 154 -16.72 -2.02 3.39
N THR A 155 -16.17 -3.04 2.72
CA THR A 155 -15.85 -4.33 3.33
C THR A 155 -14.72 -4.19 4.36
N ALA A 156 -13.65 -3.45 4.04
CA ALA A 156 -12.53 -3.20 4.95
C ALA A 156 -13.00 -2.52 6.24
N ARG A 157 -13.85 -1.50 6.15
CA ARG A 157 -14.42 -0.81 7.32
C ARG A 157 -15.27 -1.75 8.18
N ALA A 158 -16.08 -2.61 7.55
CA ALA A 158 -16.90 -3.59 8.28
C ALA A 158 -16.05 -4.61 9.05
N ILE A 159 -14.85 -4.95 8.56
CA ILE A 159 -13.87 -5.81 9.24
C ILE A 159 -13.15 -5.06 10.38
N GLY A 160 -13.11 -3.73 10.35
CA GLY A 160 -12.32 -2.90 11.26
C GLY A 160 -10.88 -2.69 10.81
N MET A 161 -10.66 -2.66 9.51
CA MET A 161 -9.41 -2.22 8.89
C MET A 161 -9.37 -0.69 8.82
N SER A 162 -8.18 -0.11 8.86
CA SER A 162 -7.97 1.29 8.48
C SER A 162 -8.01 1.45 6.96
N THR A 163 -8.53 2.57 6.47
CA THR A 163 -8.75 2.80 5.04
C THR A 163 -8.13 4.11 4.58
N ILE A 164 -7.34 4.02 3.49
CA ILE A 164 -6.67 5.17 2.87
C ILE A 164 -7.11 5.24 1.41
N GLY A 165 -7.63 6.39 0.99
CA GLY A 165 -7.94 6.68 -0.40
C GLY A 165 -6.83 7.49 -1.07
N LEU A 166 -6.46 7.16 -2.31
CA LEU A 166 -5.58 7.97 -3.14
C LEU A 166 -6.31 8.32 -4.44
N THR A 167 -6.58 9.62 -4.66
CA THR A 167 -7.55 10.07 -5.66
C THR A 167 -7.19 11.44 -6.26
N GLY A 168 -7.99 11.92 -7.22
CA GLY A 168 -7.88 13.26 -7.79
C GLY A 168 -8.61 14.33 -6.96
N LYS A 169 -8.65 15.55 -7.48
CA LYS A 169 -9.08 16.78 -6.80
C LYS A 169 -10.46 16.69 -6.14
N GLN A 170 -11.41 16.04 -6.78
CA GLN A 170 -12.77 15.94 -6.25
C GLN A 170 -12.92 14.95 -5.08
N GLY A 171 -11.98 14.02 -4.93
CA GLY A 171 -12.02 13.01 -3.89
C GLY A 171 -13.05 11.90 -4.14
N GLY A 172 -14.16 12.23 -4.77
CA GLY A 172 -15.28 11.32 -5.00
C GLY A 172 -15.82 10.72 -3.69
N ARG A 173 -16.50 9.61 -3.80
CA ARG A 173 -17.03 8.88 -2.63
C ARG A 173 -15.95 8.28 -1.74
N LEU A 174 -14.71 8.09 -2.24
CA LEU A 174 -13.60 7.66 -1.39
C LEU A 174 -13.36 8.63 -0.24
N LYS A 175 -13.48 9.96 -0.50
CA LYS A 175 -13.29 11.00 0.51
C LYS A 175 -14.28 10.90 1.67
N GLU A 176 -15.46 10.37 1.43
CA GLU A 176 -16.50 10.19 2.46
C GLU A 176 -16.33 8.87 3.22
N LEU A 177 -15.73 7.86 2.56
CA LEU A 177 -15.67 6.50 3.09
C LEU A 177 -14.34 6.16 3.77
N CYS A 178 -13.23 6.74 3.34
CA CYS A 178 -11.92 6.42 3.90
C CYS A 178 -11.63 7.22 5.19
N ASP A 179 -10.84 6.65 6.07
CA ASP A 179 -10.38 7.33 7.29
C ASP A 179 -9.40 8.47 6.95
N VAL A 180 -8.60 8.29 5.90
CA VAL A 180 -7.72 9.31 5.32
C VAL A 180 -7.87 9.28 3.80
N THR A 181 -7.93 10.46 3.17
CA THR A 181 -7.98 10.55 1.70
C THR A 181 -6.98 11.59 1.18
N ILE A 182 -5.98 11.12 0.45
CA ILE A 182 -5.00 11.96 -0.23
C ILE A 182 -5.59 12.33 -1.58
N SER A 183 -5.97 13.59 -1.75
CA SER A 183 -6.59 14.13 -2.97
C SER A 183 -5.61 15.06 -3.69
N VAL A 184 -5.01 14.59 -4.80
CA VAL A 184 -4.10 15.44 -5.59
C VAL A 184 -4.87 16.54 -6.31
N PRO A 185 -4.30 17.77 -6.49
CA PRO A 185 -5.03 18.92 -7.02
C PRO A 185 -5.23 18.89 -8.54
N TRP A 186 -5.41 17.70 -9.12
CA TRP A 186 -5.56 17.48 -10.56
C TRP A 186 -6.87 16.77 -10.89
N GLU A 187 -7.40 16.99 -12.11
CA GLU A 187 -8.70 16.45 -12.56
C GLU A 187 -8.58 15.42 -13.68
N ARG A 188 -7.55 15.53 -14.54
CA ARG A 188 -7.36 14.60 -15.64
C ARG A 188 -6.64 13.34 -15.14
N THR A 189 -7.14 12.18 -15.53
CA THR A 189 -6.59 10.88 -15.12
C THR A 189 -5.07 10.75 -15.27
N PRO A 190 -4.43 11.12 -16.41
CA PRO A 190 -2.98 11.02 -16.52
C PRO A 190 -2.24 11.91 -15.49
N ASP A 191 -2.70 13.15 -15.32
CA ASP A 191 -2.06 14.12 -14.42
C ASP A 191 -2.17 13.64 -12.95
N ILE A 192 -3.31 13.03 -12.59
CA ILE A 192 -3.54 12.42 -11.28
C ILE A 192 -2.58 11.26 -11.06
N GLN A 193 -2.48 10.34 -12.01
CA GLN A 193 -1.59 9.16 -11.91
C GLN A 193 -0.12 9.56 -11.80
N GLU A 194 0.33 10.59 -12.55
CA GLU A 194 1.67 11.15 -12.42
C GLU A 194 1.97 11.71 -11.02
N ARG A 195 0.96 12.09 -10.26
CA ARG A 195 1.10 12.60 -8.88
C ARG A 195 0.91 11.52 -7.82
N HIS A 196 0.25 10.43 -8.14
CA HIS A 196 0.19 9.28 -7.25
C HIS A 196 1.57 8.67 -7.04
N LEU A 197 2.39 8.58 -8.09
CA LEU A 197 3.75 8.02 -8.05
C LEU A 197 4.65 8.64 -6.96
N PRO A 198 4.91 9.96 -6.92
CA PRO A 198 5.74 10.54 -5.88
C PRO A 198 5.14 10.41 -4.48
N ILE A 199 3.81 10.37 -4.34
CA ILE A 199 3.14 10.18 -3.05
C ILE A 199 3.41 8.79 -2.50
N TYR A 200 3.18 7.73 -3.28
CA TYR A 200 3.42 6.41 -2.74
C TYR A 200 4.92 6.08 -2.60
N HIS A 201 5.79 6.65 -3.43
CA HIS A 201 7.23 6.54 -3.23
C HIS A 201 7.68 7.15 -1.90
N ILE A 202 7.15 8.34 -1.54
CA ILE A 202 7.53 8.95 -0.27
C ILE A 202 6.96 8.18 0.91
N LEU A 203 5.74 7.62 0.80
CA LEU A 203 5.17 6.72 1.81
C LEU A 203 6.03 5.48 2.00
N CYS A 204 6.43 4.80 0.93
CA CYS A 204 7.32 3.63 1.00
C CYS A 204 8.68 3.99 1.62
N THR A 205 9.26 5.16 1.24
CA THR A 205 10.53 5.64 1.80
C THR A 205 10.42 5.91 3.31
N MET A 206 9.37 6.58 3.75
CA MET A 206 9.14 6.85 5.17
C MET A 206 8.95 5.58 5.97
N LEU A 207 8.16 4.63 5.46
CA LEU A 207 7.96 3.32 6.08
C LEU A 207 9.26 2.51 6.13
N GLU A 208 10.04 2.50 5.05
CA GLU A 208 11.35 1.85 5.06
C GLU A 208 12.28 2.42 6.14
N ARG A 209 12.29 3.74 6.27
CA ARG A 209 13.09 4.43 7.29
C ARG A 209 12.62 4.14 8.71
N GLU A 210 11.32 4.04 8.92
CA GLU A 210 10.72 3.75 10.22
C GLU A 210 11.09 2.36 10.73
N PHE A 211 11.12 1.36 9.84
CA PHE A 211 11.28 -0.04 10.23
C PHE A 211 12.70 -0.59 10.05
N PHE A 212 13.50 0.03 9.19
CA PHE A 212 14.82 -0.50 8.78
C PHE A 212 15.91 0.59 8.73
N GLY A 213 15.62 1.83 9.12
CA GLY A 213 16.54 2.98 9.09
C GLY A 213 17.46 3.15 10.28
#